data_94ec86009c93905c6307a7028ef3abe6
#
_entry.id   94ec86009c93905c6307a7028ef3abe6
#
_cell.length_a   1.000
_cell.length_b   1.000
_cell.length_c   1.000
_cell.angle_alpha   90.00
_cell.angle_beta   90.00
_cell.angle_gamma   90.00
#
_symmetry.space_group_name_H-M   'P 1'
#
loop_
_entity.id
_entity.type
_entity.pdbx_description
1 polymer ?
#
loop_
_entity_poly.entity_id
_entity_poly.type
_entity_poly.pdbx_seq_one_letter_code
_entity_poly.pdbx_strand_id
1 'polypeptide(L)'
;MSVVCRLLDGTDRYERTVTGSVDVRPEGLLRLGARLSDHRASVDVSLDVTPSPGFDVVRADGAWRPPEPAGQLEDLPDRLARLAGLRLFPGFRRRVVDVLGPDAPGAAQVADAVVEAARLSRQVTRLDPRHVPADPTPLDFRRLDLMAWPEFSDMCFTYSAASTSLFEEPGVRVPATLDMYVPRPGARLAFHRYKRAEIARADGVLTLYQSMFDQVHGFELWYDLDIQTQRILRARALTPRLPYMGICDQAQGRNQTLIGMTLDERWPTALRGVTGGRLGCFQFTDLTGDLFRLLSFE
;
A
#
# COMPACT_ATOMS: atom_id res chain seq x y z
N MET A 1 4.85 27.85 -5.05
CA MET A 1 5.06 26.70 -4.13
C MET A 1 6.30 25.96 -4.58
N SER A 2 7.28 25.76 -3.70
CA SER A 2 8.44 24.93 -4.00
C SER A 2 8.30 23.56 -3.29
N VAL A 3 8.75 22.50 -3.93
CA VAL A 3 8.83 21.19 -3.26
C VAL A 3 9.93 21.25 -2.22
N VAL A 4 9.54 21.08 -0.96
CA VAL A 4 10.48 20.97 0.15
C VAL A 4 10.43 19.55 0.69
N CYS A 5 11.57 18.93 0.79
CA CYS A 5 11.66 17.63 1.44
C CYS A 5 12.24 17.81 2.85
N ARG A 6 11.37 18.09 3.82
CA ARG A 6 11.76 18.23 5.23
C ARG A 6 12.40 16.98 5.83
N LEU A 7 12.24 15.84 5.15
CA LEU A 7 12.91 14.59 5.53
C LEU A 7 14.41 14.63 5.25
N LEU A 8 14.86 15.58 4.40
CA LEU A 8 16.26 15.81 4.07
C LEU A 8 16.90 16.97 4.87
N ASP A 9 16.21 17.48 5.90
CA ASP A 9 16.79 18.54 6.75
C ASP A 9 18.02 17.99 7.48
N GLY A 10 19.19 18.58 7.18
CA GLY A 10 20.49 18.16 7.72
C GLY A 10 21.10 16.91 7.07
N THR A 11 20.51 16.36 5.99
CA THR A 11 21.03 15.21 5.25
C THR A 11 20.64 15.29 3.77
N ASP A 12 21.39 14.63 2.90
CA ASP A 12 21.05 14.51 1.48
C ASP A 12 20.38 13.16 1.14
N ARG A 13 20.10 12.34 2.14
CA ARG A 13 19.46 11.04 1.94
C ARG A 13 18.48 10.71 3.06
N TYR A 14 17.33 10.20 2.67
CA TYR A 14 16.30 9.64 3.56
C TYR A 14 15.98 8.21 3.13
N GLU A 15 15.77 7.33 4.11
CA GLU A 15 15.32 5.96 3.90
C GLU A 15 14.21 5.62 4.89
N ARG A 16 13.18 4.92 4.40
CA ARG A 16 12.08 4.35 5.20
C ARG A 16 11.85 2.92 4.79
N THR A 17 11.69 2.04 5.77
CA THR A 17 11.26 0.66 5.57
C THR A 17 9.91 0.42 6.21
N VAL A 18 9.11 -0.44 5.59
CA VAL A 18 7.85 -0.94 6.16
C VAL A 18 7.79 -2.44 5.98
N THR A 19 7.56 -3.17 7.07
CA THR A 19 7.21 -4.59 7.03
C THR A 19 5.76 -4.75 7.43
N GLY A 20 5.03 -5.60 6.72
CA GLY A 20 3.63 -5.90 7.00
C GLY A 20 3.38 -7.39 7.09
N SER A 21 2.42 -7.81 7.91
CA SER A 21 2.05 -9.21 8.09
C SER A 21 0.57 -9.38 8.32
N VAL A 22 0.05 -10.56 7.93
CA VAL A 22 -1.30 -11.01 8.25
C VAL A 22 -1.22 -12.34 8.97
N ASP A 23 -1.80 -12.39 10.17
CA ASP A 23 -2.08 -13.64 10.88
C ASP A 23 -3.60 -13.88 10.85
N VAL A 24 -4.00 -15.15 10.78
CA VAL A 24 -5.41 -15.56 10.88
C VAL A 24 -5.67 -16.05 12.30
N ARG A 25 -6.52 -15.34 13.01
CA ARG A 25 -6.87 -15.71 14.39
C ARG A 25 -7.75 -16.97 14.42
N PRO A 26 -7.67 -17.79 15.48
CA PRO A 26 -8.54 -18.98 15.61
C PRO A 26 -10.02 -18.63 15.48
N GLU A 27 -10.47 -17.50 16.05
CA GLU A 27 -11.83 -16.98 15.97
C GLU A 27 -12.22 -16.40 14.62
N GLY A 28 -11.27 -16.36 13.69
CA GLY A 28 -11.51 -15.96 12.31
C GLY A 28 -11.28 -14.50 11.97
N LEU A 29 -10.82 -13.69 12.90
CA LEU A 29 -10.34 -12.35 12.63
C LEU A 29 -9.00 -12.40 11.89
N LEU A 30 -8.70 -11.34 11.14
CA LEU A 30 -7.36 -11.09 10.61
C LEU A 30 -6.61 -10.16 11.58
N ARG A 31 -5.42 -10.56 12.00
CA ARG A 31 -4.48 -9.65 12.63
C ARG A 31 -3.53 -9.09 11.58
N LEU A 32 -3.66 -7.80 11.34
CA LEU A 32 -2.85 -7.03 10.41
C LEU A 32 -1.77 -6.31 11.20
N GLY A 33 -0.50 -6.64 10.96
CA GLY A 33 0.64 -5.98 11.58
C GLY A 33 1.37 -5.10 10.59
N ALA A 34 1.88 -3.94 11.03
CA ALA A 34 2.84 -3.16 10.28
C ALA A 34 3.90 -2.57 11.21
N ARG A 35 5.15 -2.62 10.75
CA ARG A 35 6.27 -1.91 11.36
C ARG A 35 6.85 -0.95 10.33
N LEU A 36 6.85 0.32 10.66
CA LEU A 36 7.48 1.39 9.89
C LEU A 36 8.72 1.86 10.64
N SER A 37 9.83 2.05 9.94
CA SER A 37 11.07 2.54 10.53
C SER A 37 11.80 3.48 9.58
N ASP A 38 12.26 4.61 10.10
CA ASP A 38 13.17 5.54 9.47
C ASP A 38 14.12 6.12 10.54
N HIS A 39 15.00 7.07 10.17
CA HIS A 39 15.93 7.68 11.11
C HIS A 39 15.25 8.55 12.19
N ARG A 40 13.97 8.88 12.03
CA ARG A 40 13.18 9.75 12.92
C ARG A 40 12.38 8.97 13.95
N ALA A 41 11.95 7.75 13.62
CA ALA A 41 11.16 6.93 14.53
C ALA A 41 11.03 5.47 14.06
N SER A 42 10.61 4.63 14.99
CA SER A 42 10.07 3.31 14.72
C SER A 42 8.64 3.23 15.23
N VAL A 43 7.73 2.71 14.39
CA VAL A 43 6.31 2.54 14.70
C VAL A 43 5.95 1.08 14.51
N ASP A 44 5.36 0.47 15.53
CA ASP A 44 4.74 -0.86 15.44
C ASP A 44 3.24 -0.71 15.65
N VAL A 45 2.41 -1.26 14.78
CA VAL A 45 0.96 -1.28 14.95
C VAL A 45 0.38 -2.65 14.64
N SER A 46 -0.72 -3.00 15.28
CA SER A 46 -1.53 -4.16 14.96
C SER A 46 -3.02 -3.83 14.99
N LEU A 47 -3.75 -4.37 14.02
CA LEU A 47 -5.20 -4.26 13.93
C LEU A 47 -5.79 -5.67 13.90
N ASP A 48 -6.71 -5.99 14.79
CA ASP A 48 -7.58 -7.15 14.63
C ASP A 48 -8.84 -6.69 13.90
N VAL A 49 -9.13 -7.27 12.74
CA VAL A 49 -10.23 -6.83 11.86
C VAL A 49 -11.10 -8.01 11.44
N THR A 50 -12.37 -7.73 11.15
CA THR A 50 -13.22 -8.70 10.47
C THR A 50 -12.75 -8.87 9.02
N PRO A 51 -12.71 -10.10 8.47
CA PRO A 51 -12.39 -10.29 7.04
C PRO A 51 -13.48 -9.71 6.13
N SER A 52 -13.21 -9.69 4.82
CA SER A 52 -14.22 -9.33 3.81
C SER A 52 -15.55 -10.07 4.07
N PRO A 53 -16.70 -9.39 3.89
CA PRO A 53 -16.89 -7.99 3.45
C PRO A 53 -16.95 -6.95 4.59
N GLY A 54 -16.75 -7.35 5.85
CA GLY A 54 -16.88 -6.47 7.02
C GLY A 54 -15.82 -5.38 7.06
N PHE A 55 -14.54 -5.77 7.18
CA PHE A 55 -13.40 -4.89 7.35
C PHE A 55 -13.51 -3.92 8.54
N ASP A 56 -14.22 -4.31 9.58
CA ASP A 56 -14.36 -3.50 10.78
C ASP A 56 -13.19 -3.75 11.73
N VAL A 57 -12.60 -2.68 12.25
CA VAL A 57 -11.57 -2.76 13.27
C VAL A 57 -12.21 -3.22 14.57
N VAL A 58 -11.79 -4.37 15.09
CA VAL A 58 -12.24 -4.90 16.38
C VAL A 58 -11.35 -4.40 17.50
N ARG A 59 -10.04 -4.33 17.22
CA ARG A 59 -9.02 -3.87 18.15
C ARG A 59 -7.85 -3.25 17.39
N ALA A 60 -7.26 -2.20 17.96
CA ALA A 60 -6.00 -1.63 17.49
C ALA A 60 -5.06 -1.44 18.66
N ASP A 61 -3.76 -1.66 18.42
CA ASP A 61 -2.70 -1.51 19.40
C ASP A 61 -1.41 -1.10 18.68
N GLY A 62 -0.46 -0.47 19.40
CA GLY A 62 0.81 -0.08 18.79
C GLY A 62 1.72 0.71 19.71
N ALA A 63 2.92 0.96 19.21
CA ALA A 63 3.92 1.76 19.88
C ALA A 63 4.64 2.65 18.86
N TRP A 64 4.95 3.88 19.26
CA TRP A 64 5.78 4.82 18.56
C TRP A 64 7.03 5.09 19.40
N ARG A 65 8.21 4.96 18.78
CA ARG A 65 9.50 5.14 19.43
C ARG A 65 10.31 6.16 18.62
N PRO A 66 10.31 7.44 19.04
CA PRO A 66 11.19 8.44 18.43
C PRO A 66 12.64 8.18 18.85
N PRO A 67 13.62 8.77 18.15
CA PRO A 67 14.99 8.87 18.66
C PRO A 67 14.99 9.75 19.92
N GLU A 68 15.78 9.37 20.93
CA GLU A 68 15.92 10.19 22.14
C GLU A 68 16.48 11.61 21.81
N PRO A 69 16.04 12.67 22.51
CA PRO A 69 15.12 12.73 23.65
C PRO A 69 13.69 13.22 23.33
N ALA A 70 13.14 12.94 22.14
CA ALA A 70 11.79 13.38 21.81
C ALA A 70 10.75 12.69 22.71
N GLY A 71 9.77 13.46 23.17
CA GLY A 71 8.73 12.96 24.08
C GLY A 71 7.97 11.78 23.50
N GLN A 72 7.60 10.83 24.36
CA GLN A 72 6.78 9.68 23.97
C GLN A 72 5.32 10.10 23.79
N LEU A 73 4.63 9.45 22.87
CA LEU A 73 3.19 9.57 22.74
C LEU A 73 2.53 8.62 23.77
N GLU A 74 2.56 9.01 25.05
CA GLU A 74 2.16 8.15 26.18
C GLU A 74 0.72 7.64 26.07
N ASP A 75 -0.18 8.44 25.45
CA ASP A 75 -1.59 8.11 25.26
C ASP A 75 -1.88 7.38 23.91
N LEU A 76 -0.84 6.96 23.17
CA LEU A 76 -1.02 6.29 21.89
C LEU A 76 -1.90 5.04 21.96
N PRO A 77 -1.76 4.13 22.94
CA PRO A 77 -2.65 2.97 23.05
C PRO A 77 -4.13 3.37 23.18
N ASP A 78 -4.44 4.39 23.98
CA ASP A 78 -5.80 4.89 24.16
C ASP A 78 -6.36 5.54 22.89
N ARG A 79 -5.53 6.26 22.15
CA ARG A 79 -5.91 6.79 20.83
C ARG A 79 -6.17 5.69 19.83
N LEU A 80 -5.30 4.69 19.76
CA LEU A 80 -5.48 3.56 18.83
C LEU A 80 -6.73 2.74 19.21
N ALA A 81 -7.04 2.57 20.50
CA ALA A 81 -8.25 1.88 20.94
C ALA A 81 -9.54 2.51 20.37
N ARG A 82 -9.55 3.84 20.12
CA ARG A 82 -10.68 4.55 19.49
C ARG A 82 -10.88 4.23 18.00
N LEU A 83 -9.97 3.49 17.37
CA LEU A 83 -10.16 3.00 16.01
C LEU A 83 -11.15 1.82 15.96
N ALA A 84 -11.46 1.17 17.12
CA ALA A 84 -12.45 0.10 17.18
C ALA A 84 -13.81 0.58 16.66
N GLY A 85 -14.48 -0.26 15.89
CA GLY A 85 -15.74 0.06 15.20
C GLY A 85 -15.58 0.85 13.90
N LEU A 86 -14.39 1.35 13.57
CA LEU A 86 -14.18 1.98 12.27
C LEU A 86 -14.03 0.94 11.17
N ARG A 87 -14.67 1.20 10.03
CA ARG A 87 -14.49 0.43 8.83
C ARG A 87 -13.25 0.91 8.06
N LEU A 88 -12.42 -0.03 7.54
CA LEU A 88 -11.15 0.30 6.91
C LEU A 88 -11.27 1.20 5.68
N PHE A 89 -12.36 1.17 4.93
CA PHE A 89 -12.56 1.91 3.67
C PHE A 89 -13.96 2.54 3.59
N PRO A 90 -14.15 3.59 2.79
CA PRO A 90 -13.25 4.63 2.32
C PRO A 90 -12.95 5.70 3.37
N GLY A 91 -11.91 6.52 3.14
CA GLY A 91 -11.58 7.67 4.02
C GLY A 91 -10.93 7.26 5.35
N PHE A 92 -10.49 6.00 5.50
CA PHE A 92 -9.93 5.47 6.74
C PHE A 92 -8.72 6.28 7.23
N ARG A 93 -7.79 6.66 6.34
CA ARG A 93 -6.61 7.46 6.71
C ARG A 93 -6.99 8.77 7.40
N ARG A 94 -8.00 9.48 6.89
CA ARG A 94 -8.47 10.73 7.49
C ARG A 94 -8.97 10.48 8.92
N ARG A 95 -9.80 9.46 9.11
CA ARG A 95 -10.32 9.11 10.44
C ARG A 95 -9.22 8.72 11.42
N VAL A 96 -8.18 8.02 10.94
CA VAL A 96 -7.01 7.70 11.78
C VAL A 96 -6.30 8.99 12.22
N VAL A 97 -6.06 9.92 11.30
CA VAL A 97 -5.44 11.22 11.63
C VAL A 97 -6.30 12.02 12.63
N ASP A 98 -7.62 12.06 12.42
CA ASP A 98 -8.56 12.73 13.33
C ASP A 98 -8.50 12.14 14.74
N VAL A 99 -8.42 10.80 14.87
CA VAL A 99 -8.32 10.08 16.16
C VAL A 99 -6.97 10.32 16.84
N LEU A 100 -5.88 10.33 16.07
CA LEU A 100 -4.54 10.54 16.61
C LEU A 100 -4.30 11.99 17.01
N GLY A 101 -5.03 12.94 16.40
CA GLY A 101 -4.79 14.37 16.49
C GLY A 101 -3.73 14.81 15.47
N PRO A 102 -4.09 15.68 14.50
CA PRO A 102 -3.23 16.02 13.37
C PRO A 102 -1.89 16.64 13.79
N ASP A 103 -1.86 17.35 14.90
CA ASP A 103 -0.68 18.08 15.41
C ASP A 103 0.11 17.27 16.46
N ALA A 104 -0.34 16.06 16.79
CA ALA A 104 0.37 15.24 17.79
C ALA A 104 1.72 14.75 17.24
N PRO A 105 2.81 14.78 18.03
CA PRO A 105 4.09 14.26 17.62
C PRO A 105 3.98 12.82 17.12
N GLY A 106 4.56 12.53 15.94
CA GLY A 106 4.52 11.19 15.36
C GLY A 106 3.19 10.74 14.75
N ALA A 107 2.11 11.54 14.84
CA ALA A 107 0.78 11.18 14.33
C ALA A 107 0.81 10.78 12.84
N ALA A 108 1.57 11.48 12.02
CA ALA A 108 1.69 11.18 10.59
C ALA A 108 2.33 9.80 10.35
N GLN A 109 3.40 9.46 11.09
CA GLN A 109 4.09 8.17 10.98
C GLN A 109 3.22 7.02 11.49
N VAL A 110 2.52 7.24 12.62
CA VAL A 110 1.55 6.25 13.15
C VAL A 110 0.40 6.05 12.17
N ALA A 111 -0.15 7.13 11.59
CA ALA A 111 -1.20 7.02 10.60
C ALA A 111 -0.74 6.26 9.34
N ASP A 112 0.48 6.49 8.88
CA ASP A 112 1.05 5.75 7.76
C ASP A 112 1.18 4.26 8.10
N ALA A 113 1.68 3.90 9.28
CA ALA A 113 1.79 2.50 9.71
C ALA A 113 0.40 1.82 9.84
N VAL A 114 -0.60 2.50 10.41
CA VAL A 114 -1.97 2.01 10.50
C VAL A 114 -2.58 1.79 9.12
N VAL A 115 -2.35 2.69 8.15
CA VAL A 115 -2.82 2.55 6.78
C VAL A 115 -2.12 1.39 6.07
N GLU A 116 -0.82 1.21 6.27
CA GLU A 116 -0.09 0.08 5.70
C GLU A 116 -0.63 -1.26 6.25
N ALA A 117 -0.90 -1.36 7.56
CA ALA A 117 -1.57 -2.53 8.14
C ALA A 117 -2.94 -2.75 7.49
N ALA A 118 -3.77 -1.69 7.41
CA ALA A 118 -5.12 -1.77 6.84
C ALA A 118 -5.13 -2.28 5.38
N ARG A 119 -4.14 -1.90 4.56
CA ARG A 119 -4.01 -2.35 3.16
C ARG A 119 -3.83 -3.86 3.02
N LEU A 120 -3.31 -4.53 4.05
CA LEU A 120 -3.10 -5.98 4.05
C LEU A 120 -4.42 -6.76 4.18
N SER A 121 -5.51 -6.14 4.64
CA SER A 121 -6.82 -6.78 4.74
C SER A 121 -7.36 -7.31 3.40
N ARG A 122 -6.84 -6.77 2.29
CA ARG A 122 -7.18 -7.20 0.92
C ARG A 122 -6.21 -8.22 0.34
N GLN A 123 -5.40 -8.87 1.16
CA GLN A 123 -4.44 -9.88 0.71
C GLN A 123 -4.81 -11.29 1.18
N VAL A 124 -5.61 -11.38 2.25
CA VAL A 124 -6.10 -12.65 2.80
C VAL A 124 -7.58 -12.50 3.10
N THR A 125 -8.35 -13.52 2.76
CA THR A 125 -9.80 -13.56 3.04
C THR A 125 -10.19 -14.94 3.56
N ARG A 126 -11.50 -15.14 3.82
CA ARG A 126 -12.05 -16.43 4.24
C ARG A 126 -13.27 -16.75 3.37
N LEU A 127 -13.01 -17.32 2.21
CA LEU A 127 -14.07 -17.85 1.37
C LEU A 127 -14.55 -19.21 1.89
N ASP A 128 -15.78 -19.57 1.52
CA ASP A 128 -16.27 -20.93 1.70
C ASP A 128 -15.43 -21.87 0.81
N PRO A 129 -14.79 -22.92 1.38
CA PRO A 129 -13.98 -23.85 0.60
C PRO A 129 -14.71 -24.47 -0.60
N ARG A 130 -16.03 -24.57 -0.55
CA ARG A 130 -16.85 -25.10 -1.66
C ARG A 130 -16.80 -24.24 -2.91
N HIS A 131 -16.43 -22.98 -2.81
CA HIS A 131 -16.30 -22.06 -3.94
C HIS A 131 -14.91 -22.09 -4.57
N VAL A 132 -13.95 -22.78 -3.94
CA VAL A 132 -12.55 -22.77 -4.37
C VAL A 132 -12.25 -24.06 -5.16
N PRO A 133 -11.95 -23.97 -6.47
CA PRO A 133 -11.56 -25.15 -7.26
C PRO A 133 -10.28 -25.79 -6.72
N ALA A 134 -10.16 -27.11 -6.89
CA ALA A 134 -8.97 -27.86 -6.47
C ALA A 134 -7.72 -27.49 -7.30
N ASP A 135 -7.93 -27.18 -8.60
CA ASP A 135 -6.88 -26.77 -9.54
C ASP A 135 -7.39 -25.53 -10.30
N PRO A 136 -7.25 -24.32 -9.70
CA PRO A 136 -7.82 -23.11 -10.27
C PRO A 136 -7.00 -22.60 -11.45
N THR A 137 -7.70 -22.23 -12.51
CA THR A 137 -7.15 -21.48 -13.64
C THR A 137 -6.93 -19.99 -13.26
N PRO A 138 -6.18 -19.21 -14.07
CA PRO A 138 -6.08 -17.77 -13.86
C PRO A 138 -7.44 -17.06 -13.79
N LEU A 139 -8.40 -17.49 -14.62
CA LEU A 139 -9.77 -16.94 -14.60
C LEU A 139 -10.51 -17.29 -13.29
N ASP A 140 -10.26 -18.48 -12.73
CA ASP A 140 -10.84 -18.85 -11.44
C ASP A 140 -10.27 -18.00 -10.31
N PHE A 141 -8.95 -17.75 -10.28
CA PHE A 141 -8.36 -16.80 -9.32
C PHE A 141 -8.99 -15.41 -9.42
N ARG A 142 -9.20 -14.88 -10.64
CA ARG A 142 -9.90 -13.61 -10.83
C ARG A 142 -11.33 -13.64 -10.27
N ARG A 143 -12.05 -14.75 -10.44
CA ARG A 143 -13.41 -14.94 -9.86
C ARG A 143 -13.37 -14.97 -8.34
N LEU A 144 -12.38 -15.67 -7.75
CA LEU A 144 -12.17 -15.70 -6.31
C LEU A 144 -11.86 -14.31 -5.75
N ASP A 145 -11.01 -13.54 -6.44
CA ASP A 145 -10.72 -12.15 -6.07
C ASP A 145 -11.97 -11.29 -6.06
N LEU A 146 -12.78 -11.33 -7.12
CA LEU A 146 -14.01 -10.55 -7.21
C LEU A 146 -15.11 -11.03 -6.24
N MET A 147 -15.08 -12.31 -5.85
CA MET A 147 -15.95 -12.84 -4.80
C MET A 147 -15.48 -12.34 -3.41
N ALA A 148 -14.19 -12.35 -3.17
CA ALA A 148 -13.59 -11.91 -1.92
C ALA A 148 -13.68 -10.39 -1.75
N TRP A 149 -13.45 -9.64 -2.82
CA TRP A 149 -13.37 -8.18 -2.84
C TRP A 149 -14.17 -7.61 -4.03
N PRO A 150 -15.51 -7.54 -3.95
CA PRO A 150 -16.36 -7.07 -5.06
C PRO A 150 -15.99 -5.66 -5.55
N GLU A 151 -15.43 -4.84 -4.68
CA GLU A 151 -14.95 -3.50 -5.00
C GLU A 151 -13.76 -3.46 -5.97
N PHE A 152 -13.11 -4.60 -6.25
CA PHE A 152 -12.05 -4.68 -7.25
C PHE A 152 -12.59 -4.54 -8.69
N SER A 153 -13.91 -4.75 -8.90
CA SER A 153 -14.51 -4.52 -10.21
C SER A 153 -14.19 -3.12 -10.73
N ASP A 154 -13.58 -3.06 -11.92
CA ASP A 154 -13.13 -1.82 -12.58
C ASP A 154 -12.12 -0.96 -11.81
N MET A 155 -11.54 -1.46 -10.73
CA MET A 155 -10.56 -0.73 -9.93
C MET A 155 -9.20 -0.59 -10.65
N CYS A 156 -8.84 -1.55 -11.50
CA CYS A 156 -7.66 -1.50 -12.35
C CYS A 156 -7.90 -2.27 -13.65
N PHE A 157 -6.93 -2.21 -14.57
CA PHE A 157 -7.02 -2.89 -15.87
C PHE A 157 -7.35 -4.38 -15.74
N THR A 158 -6.67 -5.09 -14.84
CA THR A 158 -6.83 -6.54 -14.62
C THR A 158 -8.26 -6.94 -14.22
N TYR A 159 -8.96 -6.09 -13.48
CA TYR A 159 -10.35 -6.34 -13.06
C TYR A 159 -11.39 -5.61 -13.93
N SER A 160 -10.97 -4.97 -15.02
CA SER A 160 -11.87 -4.36 -15.98
C SER A 160 -12.49 -5.41 -16.92
N ALA A 161 -13.59 -5.04 -17.58
CA ALA A 161 -14.19 -5.90 -18.60
C ALA A 161 -13.25 -6.14 -19.80
N ALA A 162 -12.38 -5.15 -20.13
CA ALA A 162 -11.46 -5.23 -21.26
C ALA A 162 -10.40 -6.33 -21.12
N SER A 163 -10.05 -6.73 -19.89
CA SER A 163 -9.04 -7.78 -19.66
C SER A 163 -9.61 -9.19 -19.60
N THR A 164 -10.91 -9.37 -19.63
CA THR A 164 -11.55 -10.68 -19.33
C THR A 164 -11.09 -11.78 -20.28
N SER A 165 -11.01 -11.51 -21.57
CA SER A 165 -10.57 -12.48 -22.58
C SER A 165 -9.08 -12.86 -22.44
N LEU A 166 -8.27 -11.97 -21.87
CA LEU A 166 -6.83 -12.24 -21.69
C LEU A 166 -6.55 -13.36 -20.69
N PHE A 167 -7.49 -13.66 -19.79
CA PHE A 167 -7.35 -14.75 -18.82
C PHE A 167 -7.45 -16.14 -19.45
N GLU A 168 -7.94 -16.24 -20.66
CA GLU A 168 -8.02 -17.48 -21.44
C GLU A 168 -6.78 -17.67 -22.31
N GLU A 169 -5.90 -16.68 -22.41
CA GLU A 169 -4.67 -16.76 -23.19
C GLU A 169 -3.63 -17.67 -22.49
N PRO A 170 -2.87 -18.45 -23.26
CA PRO A 170 -1.80 -19.27 -22.72
C PRO A 170 -0.68 -18.36 -22.18
N GLY A 171 -0.10 -18.76 -21.04
CA GLY A 171 1.06 -18.07 -20.45
C GLY A 171 0.75 -17.07 -19.33
N VAL A 172 -0.51 -16.83 -19.01
CA VAL A 172 -0.89 -16.09 -17.79
C VAL A 172 -0.44 -16.89 -16.56
N ARG A 173 0.33 -16.25 -15.68
CA ARG A 173 0.85 -16.88 -14.46
C ARG A 173 0.35 -16.16 -13.23
N VAL A 174 -0.12 -16.94 -12.24
CA VAL A 174 -0.67 -16.44 -10.98
C VAL A 174 0.19 -16.92 -9.82
N PRO A 175 0.89 -16.04 -9.09
CA PRO A 175 1.69 -16.42 -7.93
C PRO A 175 0.86 -16.63 -6.65
N ALA A 176 -0.43 -16.22 -6.64
CA ALA A 176 -1.31 -16.42 -5.48
C ALA A 176 -1.50 -17.91 -5.17
N THR A 177 -1.68 -18.22 -3.89
CA THR A 177 -1.94 -19.57 -3.40
C THR A 177 -3.35 -19.64 -2.80
N LEU A 178 -3.94 -20.84 -2.78
CA LEU A 178 -5.28 -21.05 -2.22
C LEU A 178 -5.38 -20.69 -0.73
N ASP A 179 -4.27 -20.78 0.00
CA ASP A 179 -4.21 -20.38 1.42
C ASP A 179 -4.52 -18.90 1.65
N MET A 180 -4.42 -18.06 0.62
CA MET A 180 -4.84 -16.65 0.71
C MET A 180 -6.37 -16.48 0.74
N TYR A 181 -7.10 -17.45 0.18
CA TYR A 181 -8.57 -17.45 0.11
C TYR A 181 -9.23 -18.30 1.18
N VAL A 182 -8.59 -19.40 1.57
CA VAL A 182 -9.06 -20.34 2.59
C VAL A 182 -7.91 -20.65 3.57
N PRO A 183 -7.44 -19.66 4.32
CA PRO A 183 -6.35 -19.85 5.26
C PRO A 183 -6.78 -20.75 6.43
N ARG A 184 -5.84 -21.49 6.98
CA ARG A 184 -6.08 -22.30 8.17
C ARG A 184 -6.32 -21.39 9.38
N PRO A 185 -7.33 -21.67 10.23
CA PRO A 185 -7.49 -20.98 11.50
C PRO A 185 -6.20 -21.07 12.34
N GLY A 186 -5.77 -19.95 12.91
CA GLY A 186 -4.51 -19.86 13.65
C GLY A 186 -3.24 -19.76 12.80
N ALA A 187 -3.36 -19.68 11.47
CA ALA A 187 -2.20 -19.50 10.58
C ALA A 187 -1.47 -18.20 10.91
N ARG A 188 -0.15 -18.30 11.11
CA ARG A 188 0.75 -17.16 11.27
C ARG A 188 1.42 -16.85 9.95
N LEU A 189 1.69 -15.55 9.70
CA LEU A 189 2.30 -15.06 8.46
C LEU A 189 1.61 -15.60 7.19
N ALA A 190 0.26 -15.68 7.23
CA ALA A 190 -0.54 -16.05 6.07
C ALA A 190 -0.24 -15.12 4.87
N PHE A 191 0.18 -13.90 5.16
CA PHE A 191 0.72 -12.96 4.19
C PHE A 191 1.79 -12.08 4.82
N HIS A 192 2.78 -11.67 4.03
CA HIS A 192 3.78 -10.69 4.45
C HIS A 192 4.15 -9.75 3.29
N ARG A 193 4.53 -8.52 3.63
CA ARG A 193 4.94 -7.47 2.68
C ARG A 193 6.14 -6.71 3.22
N TYR A 194 7.06 -6.40 2.33
CA TYR A 194 8.17 -5.48 2.59
C TYR A 194 8.11 -4.31 1.61
N LYS A 195 8.27 -3.09 2.13
CA LYS A 195 8.39 -1.86 1.33
C LYS A 195 9.62 -1.09 1.76
N ARG A 196 10.25 -0.43 0.81
CA ARG A 196 11.36 0.50 1.05
C ARG A 196 11.16 1.74 0.20
N ALA A 197 11.31 2.91 0.82
CA ALA A 197 11.34 4.20 0.14
C ALA A 197 12.66 4.88 0.40
N GLU A 198 13.25 5.48 -0.63
CA GLU A 198 14.45 6.30 -0.53
C GLU A 198 14.23 7.62 -1.24
N ILE A 199 14.79 8.70 -0.69
CA ILE A 199 14.86 10.01 -1.30
C ILE A 199 16.31 10.47 -1.20
N ALA A 200 16.90 10.87 -2.31
CA ALA A 200 18.24 11.45 -2.34
C ALA A 200 18.20 12.79 -3.08
N ARG A 201 19.00 13.74 -2.63
CA ARG A 201 19.15 15.07 -3.24
C ARG A 201 20.56 15.25 -3.77
N ALA A 202 20.70 15.56 -5.06
CA ALA A 202 21.97 15.96 -5.67
C ALA A 202 21.69 16.89 -6.86
N ASP A 203 22.53 17.90 -7.06
CA ASP A 203 22.56 18.76 -8.24
C ASP A 203 21.19 19.33 -8.66
N GLY A 204 20.36 19.73 -7.70
CA GLY A 204 19.02 20.30 -7.96
C GLY A 204 17.96 19.27 -8.34
N VAL A 205 18.25 17.98 -8.21
CA VAL A 205 17.35 16.85 -8.48
C VAL A 205 17.08 16.06 -7.21
N LEU A 206 15.81 15.65 -7.01
CA LEU A 206 15.44 14.60 -6.07
C LEU A 206 15.31 13.29 -6.84
N THR A 207 16.12 12.31 -6.47
CA THR A 207 15.93 10.92 -6.90
C THR A 207 15.09 10.21 -5.87
N LEU A 208 13.96 9.67 -6.30
CA LEU A 208 12.98 8.97 -5.48
C LEU A 208 12.96 7.50 -5.87
N TYR A 209 13.05 6.62 -4.90
CA TYR A 209 12.93 5.17 -5.08
C TYR A 209 11.86 4.61 -4.16
N GLN A 210 11.07 3.67 -4.68
CA GLN A 210 10.14 2.87 -3.88
C GLN A 210 10.13 1.43 -4.36
N SER A 211 10.23 0.50 -3.41
CA SER A 211 9.98 -0.92 -3.68
C SER A 211 8.86 -1.47 -2.82
N MET A 212 8.20 -2.52 -3.33
CA MET A 212 7.25 -3.35 -2.60
C MET A 212 7.38 -4.79 -3.06
N PHE A 213 7.59 -5.70 -2.13
CA PHE A 213 7.65 -7.14 -2.38
C PHE A 213 6.77 -7.89 -1.39
N ASP A 214 5.93 -8.78 -1.92
CA ASP A 214 5.11 -9.73 -1.16
C ASP A 214 4.95 -11.05 -1.95
N GLN A 215 4.05 -11.93 -1.53
CA GLN A 215 3.83 -13.22 -2.22
C GLN A 215 3.37 -13.04 -3.66
N VAL A 216 2.60 -11.98 -3.96
CA VAL A 216 1.95 -11.80 -5.28
C VAL A 216 2.45 -10.58 -6.03
N HIS A 217 3.15 -9.64 -5.36
CA HIS A 217 3.62 -8.40 -5.96
C HIS A 217 5.14 -8.26 -5.83
N GLY A 218 5.76 -7.68 -6.85
CA GLY A 218 7.12 -7.17 -6.83
C GLY A 218 7.18 -5.90 -7.67
N PHE A 219 7.45 -4.77 -7.02
CA PHE A 219 7.55 -3.46 -7.65
C PHE A 219 8.83 -2.78 -7.23
N GLU A 220 9.49 -2.16 -8.20
CA GLU A 220 10.54 -1.17 -7.97
C GLU A 220 10.28 0.02 -8.88
N LEU A 221 10.21 1.21 -8.30
CA LEU A 221 9.86 2.47 -8.97
C LEU A 221 10.94 3.50 -8.72
N TRP A 222 11.34 4.22 -9.77
CA TRP A 222 12.32 5.33 -9.68
C TRP A 222 11.77 6.55 -10.39
N TYR A 223 11.96 7.72 -9.77
CA TYR A 223 11.62 9.01 -10.32
C TYR A 223 12.74 9.99 -10.07
N ASP A 224 13.07 10.81 -11.08
CA ASP A 224 13.89 12.00 -10.91
C ASP A 224 12.98 13.22 -11.02
N LEU A 225 13.05 14.09 -10.03
CA LEU A 225 12.24 15.29 -9.90
C LEU A 225 13.17 16.53 -9.87
N ASP A 226 12.97 17.46 -10.78
CA ASP A 226 13.62 18.76 -10.74
C ASP A 226 13.03 19.61 -9.58
N ILE A 227 13.88 20.08 -8.69
CA ILE A 227 13.47 20.80 -7.48
C ILE A 227 12.89 22.18 -7.82
N GLN A 228 13.44 22.87 -8.83
CA GLN A 228 13.03 24.23 -9.18
C GLN A 228 11.70 24.24 -9.94
N THR A 229 11.58 23.39 -10.94
CA THR A 229 10.39 23.34 -11.81
C THR A 229 9.32 22.38 -11.29
N GLN A 230 9.65 21.53 -10.32
CA GLN A 230 8.78 20.50 -9.75
C GLN A 230 8.29 19.49 -10.79
N ARG A 231 9.05 19.31 -11.88
CA ARG A 231 8.70 18.41 -12.97
C ARG A 231 9.38 17.07 -12.81
N ILE A 232 8.65 16.00 -13.11
CA ILE A 232 9.21 14.67 -13.24
C ILE A 232 10.05 14.61 -14.50
N LEU A 233 11.36 14.42 -14.35
CA LEU A 233 12.33 14.33 -15.44
C LEU A 233 12.42 12.91 -15.98
N ARG A 234 12.35 11.91 -15.10
CA ARG A 234 12.42 10.49 -15.45
C ARG A 234 11.45 9.69 -14.59
N ALA A 235 10.92 8.63 -15.18
CA ALA A 235 10.10 7.65 -14.50
C ALA A 235 10.47 6.24 -15.00
N ARG A 236 10.79 5.33 -14.09
CA ARG A 236 11.12 3.93 -14.40
C ARG A 236 10.36 3.01 -13.47
N ALA A 237 9.90 1.89 -13.98
CA ALA A 237 9.31 0.81 -13.20
C ALA A 237 9.93 -0.53 -13.59
N LEU A 238 10.10 -1.41 -12.61
CA LEU A 238 10.40 -2.81 -12.78
C LEU A 238 9.38 -3.61 -11.95
N THR A 239 8.72 -4.57 -12.58
CA THR A 239 7.63 -5.33 -11.96
C THR A 239 7.86 -6.84 -12.15
N PRO A 240 8.84 -7.42 -11.43
CA PRO A 240 9.25 -8.82 -11.61
C PRO A 240 8.20 -9.83 -11.17
N ARG A 241 7.19 -9.40 -10.40
CA ARG A 241 6.08 -10.22 -9.93
C ARG A 241 4.79 -9.42 -9.90
N LEU A 242 3.76 -9.95 -10.52
CA LEU A 242 2.43 -9.33 -10.58
C LEU A 242 1.37 -10.41 -10.31
N PRO A 243 0.20 -10.05 -9.75
CA PRO A 243 -0.88 -11.01 -9.45
C PRO A 243 -1.30 -11.84 -10.66
N TYR A 244 -1.27 -11.25 -11.85
CA TYR A 244 -1.58 -11.88 -13.12
C TYR A 244 -0.53 -11.46 -14.15
N MET A 245 0.61 -12.15 -14.15
CA MET A 245 1.68 -11.89 -15.13
C MET A 245 1.20 -12.24 -16.53
N GLY A 246 1.44 -11.35 -17.49
CA GLY A 246 0.88 -11.38 -18.84
C GLY A 246 -0.33 -10.46 -19.03
N ILE A 247 -1.05 -10.11 -17.94
CA ILE A 247 -2.18 -9.17 -17.95
C ILE A 247 -1.83 -7.86 -17.25
N CYS A 248 -1.38 -7.94 -15.99
CA CYS A 248 -1.00 -6.76 -15.21
C CYS A 248 0.14 -5.96 -15.84
N ASP A 249 1.02 -6.63 -16.59
CA ASP A 249 2.14 -6.01 -17.31
C ASP A 249 1.69 -4.91 -18.28
N GLN A 250 0.51 -5.06 -18.89
CA GLN A 250 -0.01 -4.11 -19.87
C GLN A 250 -0.27 -2.72 -19.28
N ALA A 251 -0.56 -2.63 -17.99
CA ALA A 251 -0.79 -1.37 -17.29
C ALA A 251 0.49 -0.66 -16.85
N GLN A 252 1.65 -1.37 -16.79
CA GLN A 252 2.87 -0.83 -16.18
C GLN A 252 3.55 0.24 -17.04
N GLY A 253 3.39 0.19 -18.36
CA GLY A 253 3.92 1.20 -19.30
C GLY A 253 3.38 2.61 -19.05
N ARG A 254 2.26 2.75 -18.35
CA ARG A 254 1.68 4.06 -18.00
C ARG A 254 2.57 4.88 -17.05
N ASN A 255 3.57 4.29 -16.44
CA ASN A 255 4.58 5.02 -15.68
C ASN A 255 5.26 6.13 -16.51
N GLN A 256 5.50 5.89 -17.77
CA GLN A 256 6.15 6.85 -18.68
C GLN A 256 5.31 8.12 -18.89
N THR A 257 3.99 8.05 -18.73
CA THR A 257 3.10 9.22 -18.89
C THR A 257 3.24 10.24 -17.76
N LEU A 258 3.95 9.90 -16.69
CA LEU A 258 4.25 10.82 -15.59
C LEU A 258 5.38 11.79 -15.92
N ILE A 259 6.22 11.47 -16.92
CA ILE A 259 7.35 12.33 -17.34
C ILE A 259 6.80 13.67 -17.85
N GLY A 260 7.38 14.75 -17.34
CA GLY A 260 7.00 16.12 -17.66
C GLY A 260 5.82 16.67 -16.84
N MET A 261 5.13 15.83 -16.06
CA MET A 261 4.09 16.30 -15.13
C MET A 261 4.71 17.10 -13.99
N THR A 262 3.98 18.11 -13.53
CA THR A 262 4.37 18.96 -12.40
C THR A 262 3.71 18.47 -11.13
N LEU A 263 4.47 18.45 -10.03
CA LEU A 263 3.94 18.17 -8.69
C LEU A 263 3.34 19.46 -8.12
N ASP A 264 2.03 19.54 -8.14
CA ASP A 264 1.24 20.62 -7.56
C ASP A 264 0.10 20.06 -6.69
N GLU A 265 -0.79 20.91 -6.20
CA GLU A 265 -1.95 20.50 -5.39
C GLU A 265 -2.88 19.49 -6.11
N ARG A 266 -2.88 19.48 -7.43
CA ARG A 266 -3.70 18.60 -8.28
C ARG A 266 -3.05 17.24 -8.51
N TRP A 267 -1.77 17.10 -8.13
CA TRP A 267 -0.99 15.89 -8.34
C TRP A 267 -1.72 14.59 -7.95
N PRO A 268 -2.37 14.46 -6.75
CA PRO A 268 -3.01 13.19 -6.37
C PRO A 268 -4.16 12.80 -7.30
N THR A 269 -4.85 13.80 -7.87
CA THR A 269 -5.94 13.57 -8.83
C THR A 269 -5.40 13.24 -10.20
N ALA A 270 -4.37 13.97 -10.65
CA ALA A 270 -3.70 13.74 -11.92
C ALA A 270 -3.05 12.34 -11.96
N LEU A 271 -2.35 11.94 -10.89
CA LEU A 271 -1.76 10.60 -10.76
C LEU A 271 -2.82 9.50 -10.95
N ARG A 272 -3.94 9.59 -10.20
CA ARG A 272 -5.03 8.61 -10.33
C ARG A 272 -5.63 8.58 -11.73
N GLY A 273 -5.79 9.72 -12.37
CA GLY A 273 -6.33 9.82 -13.73
C GLY A 273 -5.43 9.17 -14.79
N VAL A 274 -4.11 9.22 -14.56
CA VAL A 274 -3.11 8.73 -15.53
C VAL A 274 -2.75 7.27 -15.30
N THR A 275 -2.54 6.86 -14.05
CA THR A 275 -2.01 5.52 -13.71
C THR A 275 -3.02 4.57 -13.10
N GLY A 276 -4.20 5.06 -12.67
CA GLY A 276 -5.25 4.27 -12.02
C GLY A 276 -6.42 3.90 -12.92
N GLY A 277 -7.48 3.38 -12.30
CA GLY A 277 -8.74 3.02 -12.96
C GLY A 277 -8.59 1.89 -13.97
N ARG A 278 -9.61 1.74 -14.82
CA ARG A 278 -9.75 0.64 -15.80
C ARG A 278 -8.59 0.45 -16.78
N LEU A 279 -7.72 1.43 -16.92
CA LEU A 279 -6.57 1.39 -17.82
C LEU A 279 -5.24 1.27 -17.08
N GLY A 280 -5.24 1.40 -15.77
CA GLY A 280 -4.04 1.50 -14.94
C GLY A 280 -3.89 0.37 -13.94
N CYS A 281 -2.98 0.58 -13.00
CA CYS A 281 -2.68 -0.33 -11.91
C CYS A 281 -2.88 0.37 -10.56
N PHE A 282 -3.78 -0.17 -9.73
CA PHE A 282 -4.07 0.37 -8.42
C PHE A 282 -2.83 0.36 -7.50
N GLN A 283 -2.11 -0.75 -7.43
CA GLN A 283 -0.90 -0.86 -6.59
C GLN A 283 0.19 0.12 -7.02
N PHE A 284 0.37 0.27 -8.34
CA PHE A 284 1.31 1.24 -8.88
C PHE A 284 0.93 2.68 -8.47
N THR A 285 -0.34 3.05 -8.62
CA THR A 285 -0.87 4.37 -8.24
C THR A 285 -0.67 4.65 -6.75
N ASP A 286 -0.96 3.67 -5.91
CA ASP A 286 -0.80 3.79 -4.45
C ASP A 286 0.67 3.95 -4.06
N LEU A 287 1.57 3.12 -4.61
CA LEU A 287 3.00 3.19 -4.32
C LEU A 287 3.59 4.54 -4.73
N THR A 288 3.28 5.00 -5.94
CA THR A 288 3.72 6.32 -6.42
C THR A 288 3.17 7.44 -5.53
N GLY A 289 1.89 7.38 -5.19
CA GLY A 289 1.25 8.34 -4.29
C GLY A 289 1.86 8.37 -2.89
N ASP A 290 2.22 7.20 -2.33
CA ASP A 290 2.88 7.09 -1.03
C ASP A 290 4.26 7.75 -1.04
N LEU A 291 5.05 7.50 -2.10
CA LEU A 291 6.38 8.05 -2.25
C LEU A 291 6.35 9.59 -2.35
N PHE A 292 5.50 10.13 -3.22
CA PHE A 292 5.38 11.58 -3.39
C PHE A 292 4.75 12.29 -2.19
N ARG A 293 3.96 11.58 -1.36
CA ARG A 293 3.43 12.12 -0.10
C ARG A 293 4.51 12.36 0.96
N LEU A 294 5.70 11.78 0.81
CA LEU A 294 6.85 12.08 1.65
C LEU A 294 7.45 13.47 1.38
N LEU A 295 7.09 14.08 0.25
CA LEU A 295 7.46 15.44 -0.11
C LEU A 295 6.41 16.42 0.45
N SER A 296 6.87 17.56 0.93
CA SER A 296 6.02 18.68 1.35
C SER A 296 6.03 19.77 0.29
N PHE A 297 4.96 20.55 0.21
CA PHE A 297 4.83 21.70 -0.69
C PHE A 297 4.73 22.97 0.15
N GLU A 298 5.61 23.95 -0.08
CA GLU A 298 5.60 25.30 0.54
C GLU A 298 5.33 26.39 -0.48
#